data_35cf8f0f5785de175919e57478bb7cfc
#
_entry.id   35cf8f0f5785de175919e57478bb7cfc
#
_cell.length_a   1.000
_cell.length_b   1.000
_cell.length_c   1.000
_cell.angle_alpha   90.00
_cell.angle_beta   90.00
_cell.angle_gamma   90.00
#
_symmetry.space_group_name_H-M   'P 1'
#
loop_
_entity.id
_entity.type
_entity.pdbx_description
1 polymer ?
#
loop_
_entity_poly.entity_id
_entity_poly.type
_entity_poly.pdbx_seq_one_letter_code
_entity_poly.pdbx_strand_id
1 'polypeptide(L)'
;SSCEKRMSGTSDKLKQEALRLGKQAKVAARLLAPLPSAEKNQALLLMADRLEAQSTFLIDENKKDLDFATNSGVSSAVLDRIALNPSRIRAMANGLRDVAALPDPVREVTKMWRRPNGLQVGRMRIPLGVIGMIYEARPNVTADAAALCLKSGNAVILRGGSEAHHSNQAIGAVLRQACAETRV
;
A
#
# COMPACT_ATOMS: atom_id res chain seq x y z
N SER A 1 37.43 15.50 3.21
CA SER A 1 37.11 16.47 2.15
C SER A 1 35.62 16.86 2.18
N SER A 2 35.26 17.99 1.56
CA SER A 2 33.86 18.54 1.57
C SER A 2 32.85 17.59 0.95
N CYS A 3 33.26 16.70 0.05
CA CYS A 3 32.38 15.72 -0.63
C CYS A 3 31.99 14.55 0.30
N GLU A 4 32.91 14.05 1.10
CA GLU A 4 32.65 12.96 2.07
C GLU A 4 31.70 13.40 3.19
N LYS A 5 31.81 14.64 3.66
CA LYS A 5 30.87 15.20 4.65
C LYS A 5 29.44 15.37 4.11
N ARG A 6 29.26 15.69 2.81
CA ARG A 6 27.93 15.74 2.19
C ARG A 6 27.31 14.35 2.04
N MET A 7 28.09 13.36 1.66
CA MET A 7 27.60 11.99 1.50
C MET A 7 27.21 11.36 2.84
N SER A 8 27.98 11.57 3.91
CA SER A 8 27.64 11.06 5.23
C SER A 8 26.35 11.69 5.80
N GLY A 9 26.18 13.01 5.67
CA GLY A 9 24.98 13.70 6.13
C GLY A 9 23.69 13.31 5.39
N THR A 10 23.77 12.96 4.11
CA THR A 10 22.63 12.46 3.34
C THR A 10 22.28 11.03 3.74
N SER A 11 23.28 10.17 3.96
CA SER A 11 23.08 8.78 4.42
C SER A 11 22.41 8.74 5.78
N ASP A 12 22.84 9.59 6.72
CA ASP A 12 22.27 9.65 8.08
C ASP A 12 20.81 10.12 8.05
N LYS A 13 20.46 11.10 7.22
CA LYS A 13 19.07 11.55 7.05
C LYS A 13 18.17 10.46 6.49
N LEU A 14 18.62 9.74 5.46
CA LEU A 14 17.89 8.61 4.89
C LEU A 14 17.67 7.49 5.89
N LYS A 15 18.69 7.17 6.69
CA LYS A 15 18.60 6.18 7.77
C LYS A 15 17.60 6.59 8.84
N GLN A 16 17.62 7.84 9.27
CA GLN A 16 16.67 8.38 10.24
C GLN A 16 15.24 8.33 9.72
N GLU A 17 15.03 8.70 8.45
CA GLU A 17 13.70 8.64 7.82
C GLU A 17 13.19 7.18 7.70
N ALA A 18 14.04 6.26 7.30
CA ALA A 18 13.68 4.84 7.24
C ALA A 18 13.31 4.29 8.64
N LEU A 19 14.06 4.67 9.67
CA LEU A 19 13.75 4.29 11.05
C LEU A 19 12.43 4.91 11.54
N ARG A 20 12.14 6.16 11.16
CA ARG A 20 10.89 6.85 11.48
C ARG A 20 9.70 6.12 10.86
N LEU A 21 9.77 5.84 9.55
CA LEU A 21 8.74 5.10 8.82
C LEU A 21 8.53 3.71 9.40
N GLY A 22 9.60 2.98 9.72
CA GLY A 22 9.52 1.66 10.34
C GLY A 22 8.83 1.69 11.71
N LYS A 23 9.12 2.70 12.55
CA LYS A 23 8.46 2.88 13.84
C LYS A 23 6.96 3.17 13.66
N GLN A 24 6.61 4.08 12.75
CA GLN A 24 5.21 4.40 12.45
C GLN A 24 4.43 3.19 11.93
N ALA A 25 5.01 2.44 10.99
CA ALA A 25 4.41 1.23 10.45
C ALA A 25 4.20 0.15 11.53
N LYS A 26 5.14 0.01 12.47
CA LYS A 26 5.01 -0.93 13.59
C LYS A 26 3.88 -0.55 14.54
N VAL A 27 3.66 0.73 14.79
CA VAL A 27 2.51 1.20 15.57
C VAL A 27 1.21 0.92 14.83
N ALA A 28 1.13 1.28 13.55
CA ALA A 28 -0.04 1.01 12.71
C ALA A 28 -0.37 -0.48 12.64
N ALA A 29 0.62 -1.36 12.47
CA ALA A 29 0.43 -2.81 12.43
C ALA A 29 -0.23 -3.36 13.71
N ARG A 30 0.12 -2.81 14.87
CA ARG A 30 -0.48 -3.21 16.16
C ARG A 30 -1.95 -2.77 16.26
N LEU A 31 -2.32 -1.66 15.67
CA LEU A 31 -3.69 -1.16 15.62
C LEU A 31 -4.52 -1.95 14.59
N LEU A 32 -3.93 -2.32 13.45
CA LEU A 32 -4.59 -3.07 12.39
C LEU A 32 -4.89 -4.54 12.77
N ALA A 33 -3.99 -5.19 13.49
CA ALA A 33 -4.10 -6.62 13.81
C ALA A 33 -5.41 -7.02 14.52
N PRO A 34 -5.96 -6.25 15.48
CA PRO A 34 -7.22 -6.58 16.14
C PRO A 34 -8.47 -6.13 15.36
N LEU A 35 -8.35 -5.32 14.29
CA LEU A 35 -9.51 -4.74 13.62
C LEU A 35 -10.47 -5.81 13.10
N PRO A 36 -11.79 -5.61 13.29
CA PRO A 36 -12.81 -6.44 12.69
C PRO A 36 -12.79 -6.37 11.17
N SER A 37 -13.19 -7.46 10.51
CA SER A 37 -13.29 -7.52 9.05
C SER A 37 -14.18 -6.42 8.47
N ALA A 38 -15.28 -6.08 9.15
CA ALA A 38 -16.20 -5.04 8.72
C ALA A 38 -15.52 -3.66 8.60
N GLU A 39 -14.67 -3.28 9.56
CA GLU A 39 -13.96 -2.00 9.54
C GLU A 39 -12.92 -1.96 8.42
N LYS A 40 -12.17 -3.04 8.22
CA LYS A 40 -11.23 -3.17 7.09
C LYS A 40 -11.94 -3.07 5.74
N ASN A 41 -13.10 -3.75 5.60
CA ASN A 41 -13.89 -3.70 4.37
C ASN A 41 -14.45 -2.30 4.11
N GLN A 42 -14.94 -1.62 5.14
CA GLN A 42 -15.42 -0.25 5.02
C GLN A 42 -14.31 0.70 4.53
N ALA A 43 -13.12 0.58 5.08
CA ALA A 43 -11.97 1.37 4.64
C ALA A 43 -11.62 1.09 3.17
N LEU A 44 -11.59 -0.17 2.76
CA LEU A 44 -11.31 -0.57 1.37
C LEU A 44 -12.35 -0.03 0.39
N LEU A 45 -13.63 -0.09 0.74
CA LEU A 45 -14.71 0.46 -0.09
C LEU A 45 -14.61 1.99 -0.20
N LEU A 46 -14.32 2.67 0.90
CA LEU A 46 -14.11 4.11 0.89
C LEU A 46 -12.87 4.52 0.07
N MET A 47 -11.78 3.76 0.16
CA MET A 47 -10.60 3.96 -0.69
C MET A 47 -10.97 3.86 -2.18
N ALA A 48 -11.76 2.84 -2.57
CA ALA A 48 -12.21 2.68 -3.94
C ALA A 48 -13.03 3.88 -4.42
N ASP A 49 -13.98 4.32 -3.62
CA ASP A 49 -14.83 5.47 -3.95
C ASP A 49 -14.02 6.78 -4.04
N ARG A 50 -13.02 6.97 -3.17
CA ARG A 50 -12.13 8.14 -3.20
C ARG A 50 -11.21 8.13 -4.42
N LEU A 51 -10.71 6.98 -4.86
CA LEU A 51 -9.92 6.88 -6.11
C LEU A 51 -10.74 7.32 -7.32
N GLU A 52 -11.99 6.89 -7.43
CA GLU A 52 -12.87 7.30 -8.53
C GLU A 52 -13.24 8.80 -8.43
N ALA A 53 -13.61 9.28 -7.25
CA ALA A 53 -13.98 10.67 -7.02
C ALA A 53 -12.82 11.65 -7.29
N GLN A 54 -11.57 11.24 -7.04
CA GLN A 54 -10.38 12.05 -7.27
C GLN A 54 -9.66 11.70 -8.59
N SER A 55 -10.35 11.08 -9.54
CA SER A 55 -9.78 10.63 -10.81
C SER A 55 -9.07 11.75 -11.57
N THR A 56 -9.64 12.95 -11.64
CA THR A 56 -9.02 14.11 -12.30
C THR A 56 -7.69 14.48 -11.65
N PHE A 57 -7.67 14.58 -10.32
CA PHE A 57 -6.44 14.86 -9.57
C PHE A 57 -5.35 13.82 -9.84
N LEU A 58 -5.70 12.52 -9.83
CA LEU A 58 -4.76 11.44 -10.08
C LEU A 58 -4.18 11.49 -11.51
N ILE A 59 -5.01 11.84 -12.50
CA ILE A 59 -4.58 12.00 -13.89
C ILE A 59 -3.67 13.22 -14.04
N ASP A 60 -3.95 14.33 -13.36
CA ASP A 60 -3.12 15.53 -13.43
C ASP A 60 -1.74 15.31 -12.77
N GLU A 61 -1.67 14.58 -11.67
CA GLU A 61 -0.39 14.17 -11.08
C GLU A 61 0.36 13.17 -11.99
N ASN A 62 -0.36 12.26 -12.63
CA ASN A 62 0.24 11.31 -13.57
C ASN A 62 0.84 11.99 -14.81
N LYS A 63 0.25 13.08 -15.30
CA LYS A 63 0.84 13.86 -16.40
C LYS A 63 2.26 14.32 -16.10
N LYS A 64 2.57 14.69 -14.86
CA LYS A 64 3.92 15.10 -14.46
C LYS A 64 4.92 13.96 -14.63
N ASP A 65 4.52 12.72 -14.28
CA ASP A 65 5.35 11.53 -14.48
C ASP A 65 5.54 11.23 -15.97
N LEU A 66 4.48 11.34 -16.77
CA LEU A 66 4.53 11.12 -18.22
C LEU A 66 5.43 12.15 -18.94
N ASP A 67 5.32 13.41 -18.56
CA ASP A 67 6.16 14.50 -19.12
C ASP A 67 7.63 14.27 -18.77
N PHE A 68 7.92 13.94 -17.52
CA PHE A 68 9.27 13.62 -17.08
C PHE A 68 9.84 12.40 -17.81
N ALA A 69 9.07 11.32 -17.91
CA ALA A 69 9.48 10.10 -18.59
C ALA A 69 9.71 10.31 -20.09
N THR A 70 8.84 11.07 -20.76
CA THR A 70 8.98 11.43 -22.17
C THR A 70 10.26 12.21 -22.41
N ASN A 71 10.53 13.23 -21.59
CA ASN A 71 11.74 14.05 -21.70
C ASN A 71 13.02 13.25 -21.37
N SER A 72 12.90 12.19 -20.58
CA SER A 72 14.01 11.28 -20.25
C SER A 72 14.25 10.19 -21.30
N GLY A 73 13.46 10.15 -22.39
CA GLY A 73 13.64 9.23 -23.51
C GLY A 73 13.31 7.77 -23.17
N VAL A 74 12.43 7.52 -22.19
CA VAL A 74 12.00 6.15 -21.87
C VAL A 74 11.16 5.56 -23.01
N SER A 75 11.12 4.23 -23.11
CA SER A 75 10.39 3.54 -24.16
C SER A 75 8.86 3.73 -24.03
N SER A 76 8.16 3.65 -25.18
CA SER A 76 6.70 3.70 -25.22
C SER A 76 6.02 2.65 -24.30
N ALA A 77 6.65 1.50 -24.14
CA ALA A 77 6.17 0.44 -23.24
C ALA A 77 6.20 0.88 -21.76
N VAL A 78 7.18 1.67 -21.35
CA VAL A 78 7.24 2.24 -20.00
C VAL A 78 6.19 3.33 -19.85
N LEU A 79 6.04 4.22 -20.83
CA LEU A 79 5.00 5.26 -20.83
C LEU A 79 3.59 4.65 -20.68
N ASP A 80 3.30 3.58 -21.41
CA ASP A 80 2.01 2.89 -21.26
C ASP A 80 1.82 2.28 -19.86
N ARG A 81 2.88 1.73 -19.26
CA ARG A 81 2.80 1.13 -17.92
C ARG A 81 2.50 2.15 -16.83
N ILE A 82 3.03 3.37 -16.92
CA ILE A 82 2.83 4.42 -15.91
C ILE A 82 1.58 5.25 -16.17
N ALA A 83 1.02 5.22 -17.39
CA ALA A 83 -0.13 6.03 -17.76
C ALA A 83 -1.37 5.67 -16.95
N LEU A 84 -2.03 6.69 -16.38
CA LEU A 84 -3.34 6.59 -15.77
C LEU A 84 -4.39 7.22 -16.68
N ASN A 85 -5.55 6.60 -16.73
CA ASN A 85 -6.75 7.12 -17.37
C ASN A 85 -7.98 6.72 -16.54
N PRO A 86 -9.17 7.25 -16.80
CA PRO A 86 -10.36 6.94 -16.03
C PRO A 86 -10.67 5.45 -15.94
N SER A 87 -10.43 4.69 -17.02
CA SER A 87 -10.64 3.24 -17.03
C SER A 87 -9.70 2.50 -16.11
N ARG A 88 -8.40 2.85 -16.12
CA ARG A 88 -7.39 2.24 -15.22
C ARG A 88 -7.64 2.60 -13.76
N ILE A 89 -8.08 3.83 -13.47
CA ILE A 89 -8.45 4.24 -12.10
C ILE A 89 -9.67 3.45 -11.62
N ARG A 90 -10.69 3.28 -12.47
CA ARG A 90 -11.85 2.44 -12.15
C ARG A 90 -11.46 0.99 -11.94
N ALA A 91 -10.53 0.46 -12.73
CA ALA A 91 -10.00 -0.89 -12.53
C ALA A 91 -9.31 -1.04 -11.17
N MET A 92 -8.49 -0.06 -10.74
CA MET A 92 -7.91 -0.02 -9.39
C MET A 92 -9.01 -0.03 -8.32
N ALA A 93 -10.01 0.84 -8.43
CA ALA A 93 -11.12 0.92 -7.47
C ALA A 93 -11.87 -0.41 -7.37
N ASN A 94 -12.13 -1.07 -8.51
CA ASN A 94 -12.75 -2.38 -8.51
C ASN A 94 -11.87 -3.44 -7.85
N GLY A 95 -10.56 -3.42 -8.07
CA GLY A 95 -9.62 -4.29 -7.37
C GLY A 95 -9.71 -4.17 -5.84
N LEU A 96 -9.88 -2.94 -5.31
CA LEU A 96 -10.10 -2.73 -3.88
C LEU A 96 -11.43 -3.31 -3.40
N ARG A 97 -12.50 -3.17 -4.20
CA ARG A 97 -13.82 -3.77 -3.91
C ARG A 97 -13.76 -5.29 -3.92
N ASP A 98 -13.02 -5.87 -4.87
CA ASP A 98 -12.80 -7.32 -4.93
C ASP A 98 -12.06 -7.82 -3.68
N VAL A 99 -11.00 -7.11 -3.25
CA VAL A 99 -10.29 -7.44 -2.01
C VAL A 99 -11.20 -7.31 -0.79
N ALA A 100 -12.06 -6.28 -0.73
CA ALA A 100 -13.04 -6.14 0.35
C ALA A 100 -14.00 -7.33 0.44
N ALA A 101 -14.38 -7.90 -0.70
CA ALA A 101 -15.27 -9.07 -0.78
C ALA A 101 -14.61 -10.40 -0.39
N LEU A 102 -13.27 -10.48 -0.38
CA LEU A 102 -12.57 -11.69 0.01
C LEU A 102 -12.84 -12.06 1.49
N PRO A 103 -12.80 -13.34 1.85
CA PRO A 103 -12.77 -13.75 3.25
C PRO A 103 -11.58 -13.11 4.00
N ASP A 104 -11.80 -12.74 5.25
CA ASP A 104 -10.73 -12.23 6.10
C ASP A 104 -9.82 -13.37 6.56
N PRO A 105 -8.52 -13.35 6.23
CA PRO A 105 -7.63 -14.43 6.62
C PRO A 105 -7.20 -14.35 8.09
N VAL A 106 -7.40 -13.19 8.75
CA VAL A 106 -6.93 -12.97 10.13
C VAL A 106 -7.81 -13.74 11.09
N ARG A 107 -7.19 -14.52 11.99
CA ARG A 107 -7.84 -15.39 12.97
C ARG A 107 -8.55 -16.61 12.38
N GLU A 108 -8.35 -16.92 11.10
CA GLU A 108 -8.81 -18.18 10.54
C GLU A 108 -8.12 -19.36 11.24
N VAL A 109 -8.90 -20.25 11.83
CA VAL A 109 -8.39 -21.49 12.42
C VAL A 109 -8.29 -22.55 11.33
N THR A 110 -7.06 -22.86 10.92
CA THR A 110 -6.79 -23.77 9.79
C THR A 110 -6.77 -25.24 10.21
N LYS A 111 -6.54 -25.53 11.49
CA LYS A 111 -6.50 -26.89 12.02
C LYS A 111 -6.75 -26.88 13.51
N MET A 112 -7.48 -27.91 14.00
CA MET A 112 -7.68 -28.21 15.43
C MET A 112 -7.43 -29.69 15.66
N TRP A 113 -6.80 -30.06 16.78
CA TRP A 113 -6.62 -31.45 17.18
C TRP A 113 -6.53 -31.57 18.71
N ARG A 114 -6.87 -32.75 19.22
CA ARG A 114 -6.77 -33.08 20.63
C ARG A 114 -5.56 -33.94 20.90
N ARG A 115 -4.80 -33.59 21.93
CA ARG A 115 -3.67 -34.39 22.41
C ARG A 115 -4.15 -35.51 23.34
N PRO A 116 -3.37 -36.60 23.57
CA PRO A 116 -3.75 -37.68 24.45
C PRO A 116 -4.04 -37.23 25.88
N ASN A 117 -3.40 -36.16 26.35
CA ASN A 117 -3.65 -35.58 27.68
C ASN A 117 -4.91 -34.69 27.75
N GLY A 118 -5.70 -34.63 26.67
CA GLY A 118 -6.93 -33.84 26.59
C GLY A 118 -6.76 -32.41 26.11
N LEU A 119 -5.54 -31.91 25.99
CA LEU A 119 -5.26 -30.52 25.50
C LEU A 119 -5.76 -30.37 24.07
N GLN A 120 -6.51 -29.31 23.80
CA GLN A 120 -6.87 -28.88 22.44
C GLN A 120 -5.83 -27.94 21.91
N VAL A 121 -5.27 -28.25 20.74
CA VAL A 121 -4.26 -27.45 20.05
C VAL A 121 -4.83 -27.02 18.71
N GLY A 122 -4.66 -25.74 18.37
CA GLY A 122 -5.09 -25.19 17.08
C GLY A 122 -3.99 -24.42 16.38
N ARG A 123 -4.12 -24.32 15.06
CA ARG A 123 -3.32 -23.44 14.25
C ARG A 123 -4.20 -22.33 13.70
N MET A 124 -3.82 -21.09 13.97
CA MET A 124 -4.56 -19.89 13.55
C MET A 124 -3.65 -18.97 12.74
N ARG A 125 -4.21 -18.32 11.73
CA ARG A 125 -3.51 -17.30 10.93
C ARG A 125 -3.47 -15.98 11.69
N ILE A 126 -2.30 -15.35 11.69
CA ILE A 126 -2.08 -14.01 12.28
C ILE A 126 -1.39 -13.12 11.25
N PRO A 127 -1.53 -11.78 11.34
CA PRO A 127 -0.78 -10.85 10.50
C PRO A 127 0.73 -11.00 10.69
N LEU A 128 1.49 -10.72 9.62
CA LEU A 128 2.96 -10.66 9.67
C LEU A 128 3.45 -9.42 10.43
N GLY A 129 2.67 -8.35 10.41
CA GLY A 129 2.98 -7.08 11.05
C GLY A 129 3.26 -5.97 10.04
N VAL A 130 4.50 -5.73 9.68
CA VAL A 130 4.91 -4.71 8.69
C VAL A 130 5.47 -5.39 7.45
N ILE A 131 4.95 -5.03 6.29
CA ILE A 131 5.42 -5.49 4.99
C ILE A 131 6.11 -4.32 4.28
N GLY A 132 7.37 -4.51 3.87
CA GLY A 132 8.06 -3.62 2.95
C GLY A 132 7.91 -4.14 1.53
N MET A 133 7.41 -3.33 0.61
CA MET A 133 7.26 -3.70 -0.79
C MET A 133 7.99 -2.70 -1.69
N ILE A 134 8.92 -3.22 -2.49
CA ILE A 134 9.63 -2.48 -3.55
C ILE A 134 9.09 -2.99 -4.88
N TYR A 135 8.63 -2.08 -5.74
CA TYR A 135 8.01 -2.43 -7.00
C TYR A 135 8.39 -1.45 -8.11
N GLU A 136 8.22 -1.89 -9.36
CA GLU A 136 8.52 -1.10 -10.56
C GLU A 136 7.48 0.02 -10.79
N ALA A 137 7.64 0.75 -11.89
CA ALA A 137 6.79 1.84 -12.35
C ALA A 137 5.39 1.35 -12.80
N ARG A 138 4.55 0.99 -11.84
CA ARG A 138 3.14 0.59 -12.04
C ARG A 138 2.29 1.22 -10.94
N PRO A 139 1.64 2.36 -11.18
CA PRO A 139 0.87 3.08 -10.16
C PRO A 139 -0.22 2.23 -9.48
N ASN A 140 -0.87 1.32 -10.22
CA ASN A 140 -1.89 0.44 -9.67
C ASN A 140 -1.39 -0.46 -8.54
N VAL A 141 -0.11 -0.86 -8.56
CA VAL A 141 0.47 -1.70 -7.50
C VAL A 141 0.44 -1.01 -6.14
N THR A 142 0.50 0.33 -6.11
CA THR A 142 0.33 1.11 -4.87
C THR A 142 -1.00 0.80 -4.19
N ALA A 143 -2.09 0.79 -4.96
CA ALA A 143 -3.42 0.51 -4.46
C ALA A 143 -3.61 -0.98 -4.11
N ASP A 144 -3.18 -1.88 -5.00
CA ASP A 144 -3.33 -3.32 -4.83
C ASP A 144 -2.57 -3.82 -3.58
N ALA A 145 -1.33 -3.39 -3.42
CA ALA A 145 -0.50 -3.76 -2.28
C ALA A 145 -1.06 -3.22 -0.95
N ALA A 146 -1.53 -1.96 -0.95
CA ALA A 146 -2.15 -1.37 0.23
C ALA A 146 -3.42 -2.13 0.62
N ALA A 147 -4.27 -2.47 -0.35
CA ALA A 147 -5.51 -3.21 -0.11
C ALA A 147 -5.28 -4.61 0.47
N LEU A 148 -4.38 -5.37 -0.12
CA LEU A 148 -4.06 -6.74 0.33
C LEU A 148 -3.42 -6.73 1.72
N CYS A 149 -2.52 -5.78 1.99
CA CYS A 149 -1.91 -5.63 3.31
C CYS A 149 -2.95 -5.26 4.36
N LEU A 150 -3.81 -4.27 4.08
CA LEU A 150 -4.87 -3.87 4.99
C LEU A 150 -5.84 -5.03 5.28
N LYS A 151 -6.31 -5.74 4.25
CA LYS A 151 -7.22 -6.88 4.42
C LYS A 151 -6.62 -7.97 5.29
N SER A 152 -5.33 -8.24 5.14
CA SER A 152 -4.60 -9.24 5.94
C SER A 152 -4.07 -8.70 7.27
N GLY A 153 -4.47 -7.49 7.68
CA GLY A 153 -4.14 -6.90 8.98
C GLY A 153 -2.68 -6.43 9.11
N ASN A 154 -2.01 -6.15 8.00
CA ASN A 154 -0.62 -5.72 7.95
C ASN A 154 -0.51 -4.24 7.60
N ALA A 155 0.40 -3.53 8.25
CA ALA A 155 0.88 -2.24 7.76
C ALA A 155 1.85 -2.45 6.60
N VAL A 156 1.91 -1.48 5.67
CA VAL A 156 2.78 -1.57 4.51
C VAL A 156 3.63 -0.30 4.33
N ILE A 157 4.90 -0.49 3.97
CA ILE A 157 5.79 0.57 3.50
C ILE A 157 6.02 0.32 2.02
N LEU A 158 5.60 1.26 1.19
CA LEU A 158 5.62 1.15 -0.26
C LEU A 158 6.77 1.98 -0.85
N ARG A 159 7.56 1.37 -1.74
CA ARG A 159 8.63 2.02 -2.50
C ARG A 159 8.43 1.70 -3.99
N GLY A 160 7.75 2.58 -4.71
CA GLY A 160 7.59 2.48 -6.15
C GLY A 160 8.80 3.01 -6.93
N GLY A 161 8.85 2.73 -8.22
CA GLY A 161 9.84 3.27 -9.15
C GLY A 161 9.77 4.80 -9.25
N SER A 162 10.89 5.42 -9.61
CA SER A 162 11.02 6.89 -9.74
C SER A 162 10.18 7.45 -10.88
N GLU A 163 9.91 6.64 -11.90
CA GLU A 163 9.17 7.00 -13.11
C GLU A 163 7.68 7.25 -12.86
N ALA A 164 7.15 6.79 -11.72
CA ALA A 164 5.76 6.99 -11.31
C ALA A 164 5.65 7.67 -9.95
N HIS A 165 6.60 8.56 -9.62
CA HIS A 165 6.71 9.16 -8.29
C HIS A 165 5.46 9.97 -7.92
N HIS A 166 5.03 10.89 -8.77
CA HIS A 166 3.86 11.74 -8.51
C HIS A 166 2.58 10.92 -8.40
N SER A 167 2.38 9.98 -9.31
CA SER A 167 1.23 9.06 -9.29
C SER A 167 1.18 8.23 -8.02
N ASN A 168 2.31 7.63 -7.61
CA ASN A 168 2.38 6.83 -6.40
C ASN A 168 2.09 7.65 -5.15
N GLN A 169 2.61 8.88 -5.07
CA GLN A 169 2.34 9.81 -3.96
C GLN A 169 0.88 10.23 -3.92
N ALA A 170 0.28 10.54 -5.07
CA ALA A 170 -1.11 10.94 -5.18
C ALA A 170 -2.06 9.79 -4.76
N ILE A 171 -1.86 8.58 -5.30
CA ILE A 171 -2.63 7.41 -4.89
C ILE A 171 -2.47 7.17 -3.39
N GLY A 172 -1.25 7.15 -2.87
CA GLY A 172 -1.00 6.95 -1.45
C GLY A 172 -1.66 8.03 -0.57
N ALA A 173 -1.75 9.28 -1.04
CA ALA A 173 -2.44 10.35 -0.33
C ALA A 173 -3.95 10.10 -0.25
N VAL A 174 -4.57 9.71 -1.38
CA VAL A 174 -6.00 9.37 -1.45
C VAL A 174 -6.34 8.19 -0.53
N LEU A 175 -5.51 7.14 -0.54
CA LEU A 175 -5.72 5.98 0.34
C LEU A 175 -5.59 6.36 1.83
N ARG A 176 -4.59 7.16 2.21
CA ARG A 176 -4.41 7.64 3.59
C ARG A 176 -5.57 8.53 4.04
N GLN A 177 -6.10 9.38 3.15
CA GLN A 177 -7.27 10.19 3.46
C GLN A 177 -8.47 9.31 3.79
N ALA A 178 -8.73 8.26 3.01
CA ALA A 178 -9.80 7.31 3.28
C ALA A 178 -9.62 6.57 4.62
N CYS A 179 -8.37 6.17 4.97
CA CYS A 179 -8.08 5.62 6.30
C CYS A 179 -8.39 6.60 7.42
N ALA A 180 -8.05 7.89 7.26
CA ALA A 180 -8.30 8.90 8.28
C ALA A 180 -9.81 9.18 8.49
N GLU A 181 -10.64 8.94 7.49
CA GLU A 181 -12.11 9.06 7.57
C GLU A 181 -12.77 7.82 8.20
N THR A 182 -12.04 6.72 8.27
CA THR A 182 -12.42 5.49 8.94
C THR A 182 -11.58 5.31 10.21
N ARG A 183 -11.88 4.34 11.04
CA ARG A 183 -11.08 4.05 12.26
C ARG A 183 -9.84 3.18 11.99
N VAL A 184 -9.31 3.24 10.77
CA VAL A 184 -8.21 2.41 10.28
C VAL A 184 -6.90 3.18 10.20
#